data_f71cc7fe7e0791e7e2faffc9e3f895c7
#
_entry.id   f71cc7fe7e0791e7e2faffc9e3f895c7
#
_cell.length_a   1.000
_cell.length_b   1.000
_cell.length_c   1.000
_cell.angle_alpha   90.00
_cell.angle_beta   90.00
_cell.angle_gamma   90.00
#
_symmetry.space_group_name_H-M   'P 1'
#
loop_
_entity.id
_entity.type
_entity.pdbx_description
1 polymer ?
#
loop_
_entity_poly.entity_id
_entity_poly.type
_entity_poly.pdbx_seq_one_letter_code
_entity_poly.pdbx_strand_id
1 'polypeptide(L)'
;MWHSLPPPARGVQASVIIPAKDEATNLPATLAALAAQTDLHGQALLPHSFEVLVLANNCLDQTARVVREFATRHPRLRLHVAEIKLPKAQAHVGQARRLLMDEACRRLEQGGHPRAFIASTDADTRVSPTWLISIAAELATGVDAVGGRILMDNADPTCPVRRCQLRDAAYYLLRARLEDHLDPTPYDPWPRHHQHFGANLALTARAYRHVGGLPVVPYLEDEALVQSLVRHDLRVRHSPTVKVFTSGRQQGRVAVGLSWQLRQWAELQQTQREPLVDNPQRLLAEWQLRAQLRQTWQQYSSAATSGALLPLPSWPAAAGLSRAALRRELTRASSFGQLWEKIRGRFLVHTTRRWPAVPLSVAIRMLREQVAALDSRPSAVVAGQLCT
;
A
#
# COMPACT_ATOMS: atom_id res chain seq x y z
N MET A 1 -25.96 9.70 -6.74
CA MET A 1 -25.59 9.03 -5.47
C MET A 1 -25.15 10.04 -4.41
N TRP A 2 -24.18 10.89 -4.68
CA TRP A 2 -23.65 11.87 -3.71
C TRP A 2 -24.21 13.30 -3.84
N HIS A 3 -25.14 13.56 -4.77
CA HIS A 3 -25.62 14.90 -5.12
C HIS A 3 -26.39 15.61 -3.98
N SER A 4 -26.90 14.85 -3.00
CA SER A 4 -27.63 15.40 -1.84
C SER A 4 -26.72 15.69 -0.63
N LEU A 5 -25.41 15.41 -0.72
CA LEU A 5 -24.51 15.70 0.37
C LEU A 5 -24.24 17.21 0.50
N PRO A 6 -24.14 17.73 1.73
CA PRO A 6 -23.71 19.11 1.93
C PRO A 6 -22.29 19.29 1.37
N PRO A 7 -21.95 20.51 0.95
CA PRO A 7 -20.58 20.79 0.47
C PRO A 7 -19.54 20.45 1.53
N PRO A 8 -18.30 20.09 1.13
CA PRO A 8 -17.22 19.85 2.08
C PRO A 8 -16.95 21.11 2.91
N ALA A 9 -16.39 20.96 4.11
CA ALA A 9 -15.90 22.10 4.86
C ALA A 9 -14.74 22.77 4.11
N ARG A 10 -14.67 24.10 4.20
CA ARG A 10 -13.47 24.82 3.74
C ARG A 10 -12.26 24.34 4.54
N GLY A 11 -11.16 24.00 3.84
CA GLY A 11 -9.94 23.55 4.48
C GLY A 11 -9.98 22.12 5.03
N VAL A 12 -10.99 21.29 4.66
CA VAL A 12 -10.99 19.86 5.00
C VAL A 12 -9.71 19.20 4.46
N GLN A 13 -8.96 18.58 5.37
CA GLN A 13 -7.66 17.98 5.04
C GLN A 13 -7.77 16.53 4.61
N ALA A 14 -8.67 15.76 5.22
CA ALA A 14 -8.81 14.34 4.92
C ALA A 14 -10.25 13.95 4.60
N SER A 15 -10.40 13.06 3.62
CA SER A 15 -11.65 12.36 3.35
C SER A 15 -11.41 10.86 3.56
N VAL A 16 -11.97 10.32 4.65
CA VAL A 16 -11.86 8.90 4.97
C VAL A 16 -12.92 8.14 4.19
N ILE A 17 -12.53 7.08 3.51
CA ILE A 17 -13.45 6.26 2.72
C ILE A 17 -13.60 4.85 3.32
N ILE A 18 -14.85 4.36 3.36
CA ILE A 18 -15.19 3.04 3.90
C ILE A 18 -16.16 2.34 2.94
N PRO A 19 -15.70 1.39 2.12
CA PRO A 19 -16.59 0.48 1.41
C PRO A 19 -17.21 -0.50 2.41
N ALA A 20 -18.54 -0.66 2.38
CA ALA A 20 -19.24 -1.52 3.32
C ALA A 20 -20.24 -2.43 2.59
N LYS A 21 -20.24 -3.72 2.95
CA LYS A 21 -21.23 -4.69 2.51
C LYS A 21 -21.60 -5.61 3.66
N ASP A 22 -22.85 -5.50 4.14
CA ASP A 22 -23.39 -6.30 5.25
C ASP A 22 -22.51 -6.20 6.52
N GLU A 23 -22.17 -4.98 6.96
CA GLU A 23 -21.26 -4.68 8.08
C GLU A 23 -21.95 -3.98 9.27
N ALA A 24 -23.27 -4.12 9.40
CA ALA A 24 -24.02 -3.48 10.49
C ALA A 24 -23.46 -3.77 11.89
N THR A 25 -22.89 -4.95 12.09
CA THR A 25 -22.30 -5.38 13.38
C THR A 25 -20.92 -4.77 13.65
N ASN A 26 -20.06 -4.65 12.64
CA ASN A 26 -18.66 -4.25 12.83
C ASN A 26 -18.45 -2.74 12.70
N LEU A 27 -19.19 -2.09 11.82
CA LEU A 27 -19.03 -0.70 11.46
C LEU A 27 -19.12 0.28 12.65
N PRO A 28 -19.95 0.06 13.69
CA PRO A 28 -19.96 0.95 14.86
C PRO A 28 -18.60 1.09 15.56
N ALA A 29 -17.83 0.02 15.67
CA ALA A 29 -16.50 0.07 16.27
C ALA A 29 -15.49 0.85 15.40
N THR A 30 -15.56 0.68 14.08
CA THR A 30 -14.76 1.45 13.12
C THR A 30 -15.09 2.95 13.21
N LEU A 31 -16.37 3.31 13.22
CA LEU A 31 -16.82 4.69 13.32
C LEU A 31 -16.46 5.33 14.67
N ALA A 32 -16.54 4.56 15.77
CA ALA A 32 -16.12 5.02 17.09
C ALA A 32 -14.61 5.35 17.13
N ALA A 33 -13.77 4.51 16.51
CA ALA A 33 -12.34 4.78 16.41
C ALA A 33 -12.02 6.03 15.57
N LEU A 34 -12.82 6.32 14.54
CA LEU A 34 -12.72 7.54 13.75
C LEU A 34 -13.22 8.77 14.52
N ALA A 35 -14.29 8.66 15.31
CA ALA A 35 -14.79 9.75 16.14
C ALA A 35 -13.81 10.12 17.28
N ALA A 36 -12.95 9.19 17.69
CA ALA A 36 -11.96 9.34 18.76
C ALA A 36 -10.55 9.73 18.25
N GLN A 37 -10.43 10.27 17.04
CA GLN A 37 -9.12 10.67 16.50
C GLN A 37 -8.53 11.85 17.27
N THR A 38 -7.23 11.78 17.55
CA THR A 38 -6.46 12.78 18.29
C THR A 38 -5.21 13.22 17.53
N ASP A 39 -4.63 14.33 17.96
CA ASP A 39 -3.25 14.70 17.64
C ASP A 39 -2.23 13.85 18.42
N LEU A 40 -0.94 14.15 18.25
CA LEU A 40 0.15 13.43 18.94
C LEU A 40 0.23 13.74 20.46
N HIS A 41 -0.51 14.76 20.94
CA HIS A 41 -0.60 15.16 22.35
C HIS A 41 -1.89 14.60 23.01
N GLY A 42 -2.67 13.80 22.28
CA GLY A 42 -3.92 13.23 22.77
C GLY A 42 -5.11 14.21 22.75
N GLN A 43 -4.97 15.39 22.13
CA GLN A 43 -6.05 16.34 21.96
C GLN A 43 -6.95 15.91 20.79
N ALA A 44 -8.27 16.00 20.96
CA ALA A 44 -9.20 15.68 19.88
C ALA A 44 -8.94 16.55 18.63
N LEU A 45 -8.99 15.94 17.46
CA LEU A 45 -8.84 16.69 16.22
C LEU A 45 -9.95 17.75 16.09
N LEU A 46 -9.61 18.86 15.42
CA LEU A 46 -10.55 19.96 15.20
C LEU A 46 -11.79 19.44 14.45
N PRO A 47 -13.01 19.83 14.87
CA PRO A 47 -14.20 19.54 14.12
C PRO A 47 -14.04 19.97 12.66
N HIS A 48 -14.52 19.13 11.74
CA HIS A 48 -14.47 19.39 10.29
C HIS A 48 -13.07 19.39 9.64
N SER A 49 -12.00 19.03 10.37
CA SER A 49 -10.68 18.82 9.75
C SER A 49 -10.67 17.61 8.81
N PHE A 50 -11.59 16.68 9.02
CA PHE A 50 -11.82 15.54 8.14
C PHE A 50 -13.31 15.18 8.03
N GLU A 51 -13.62 14.37 7.04
CA GLU A 51 -14.95 13.78 6.82
C GLU A 51 -14.82 12.27 6.59
N VAL A 52 -15.93 11.55 6.77
CA VAL A 52 -16.04 10.11 6.53
C VAL A 52 -17.13 9.83 5.52
N LEU A 53 -16.79 9.12 4.46
CA LEU A 53 -17.70 8.68 3.40
C LEU A 53 -17.87 7.16 3.47
N VAL A 54 -19.07 6.69 3.74
CA VAL A 54 -19.41 5.27 3.76
C VAL A 54 -20.27 4.95 2.53
N LEU A 55 -19.91 3.90 1.80
CA LEU A 55 -20.71 3.39 0.69
C LEU A 55 -21.25 2.00 1.05
N ALA A 56 -22.53 1.92 1.36
CA ALA A 56 -23.25 0.66 1.54
C ALA A 56 -23.58 0.07 0.17
N ASN A 57 -22.75 -0.89 -0.27
CA ASN A 57 -22.81 -1.50 -1.60
C ASN A 57 -23.52 -2.85 -1.54
N ASN A 58 -24.70 -2.96 -2.16
CA ASN A 58 -25.48 -4.19 -2.24
C ASN A 58 -25.71 -4.85 -0.84
N CYS A 59 -25.92 -4.04 0.19
CA CYS A 59 -26.21 -4.53 1.54
C CYS A 59 -27.61 -5.14 1.61
N LEU A 60 -27.72 -6.21 2.38
CA LEU A 60 -29.00 -6.89 2.73
C LEU A 60 -29.37 -6.64 4.19
N ASP A 61 -28.42 -6.16 5.00
CA ASP A 61 -28.58 -5.83 6.41
C ASP A 61 -28.86 -4.33 6.65
N GLN A 62 -28.82 -3.90 7.92
CA GLN A 62 -29.06 -2.52 8.34
C GLN A 62 -27.82 -1.62 8.29
N THR A 63 -26.78 -1.96 7.50
CA THR A 63 -25.50 -1.23 7.46
C THR A 63 -25.70 0.30 7.32
N ALA A 64 -26.46 0.75 6.35
CA ALA A 64 -26.66 2.20 6.12
C ALA A 64 -27.46 2.88 7.25
N ARG A 65 -28.43 2.18 7.84
CA ARG A 65 -29.19 2.67 9.00
C ARG A 65 -28.27 2.88 10.20
N VAL A 66 -27.41 1.93 10.50
CA VAL A 66 -26.44 2.03 11.60
C VAL A 66 -25.55 3.25 11.45
N VAL A 67 -25.08 3.57 10.22
CA VAL A 67 -24.28 4.76 9.95
C VAL A 67 -25.07 6.05 10.21
N ARG A 68 -26.33 6.13 9.77
CA ARG A 68 -27.18 7.32 10.01
C ARG A 68 -27.45 7.54 11.50
N GLU A 69 -27.75 6.46 12.24
CA GLU A 69 -27.97 6.53 13.69
C GLU A 69 -26.68 6.92 14.43
N PHE A 70 -25.51 6.46 13.95
CA PHE A 70 -24.22 6.87 14.50
C PHE A 70 -23.97 8.37 14.24
N ALA A 71 -24.20 8.85 13.03
CA ALA A 71 -24.03 10.27 12.67
C ALA A 71 -24.89 11.19 13.56
N THR A 72 -26.15 10.82 13.84
CA THR A 72 -27.02 11.57 14.73
C THR A 72 -26.48 11.66 16.16
N ARG A 73 -25.88 10.59 16.68
CA ARG A 73 -25.30 10.55 18.03
C ARG A 73 -23.92 11.24 18.13
N HIS A 74 -23.23 11.42 16.99
CA HIS A 74 -21.90 12.01 16.93
C HIS A 74 -21.83 13.22 15.96
N PRO A 75 -22.53 14.33 16.25
CA PRO A 75 -22.67 15.45 15.31
C PRO A 75 -21.36 16.21 15.02
N ARG A 76 -20.32 16.00 15.81
CA ARG A 76 -18.99 16.55 15.55
C ARG A 76 -18.24 15.82 14.43
N LEU A 77 -18.60 14.56 14.15
CA LEU A 77 -18.04 13.78 13.05
C LEU A 77 -18.83 14.06 11.77
N ARG A 78 -18.19 14.59 10.75
CA ARG A 78 -18.79 14.71 9.43
C ARG A 78 -18.87 13.33 8.78
N LEU A 79 -19.94 12.63 9.02
CA LEU A 79 -20.18 11.27 8.57
C LEU A 79 -21.31 11.25 7.51
N HIS A 80 -20.99 10.73 6.35
CA HIS A 80 -21.92 10.61 5.23
C HIS A 80 -22.06 9.16 4.80
N VAL A 81 -23.25 8.73 4.44
CA VAL A 81 -23.51 7.41 3.89
C VAL A 81 -24.32 7.52 2.60
N ALA A 82 -23.91 6.75 1.62
CA ALA A 82 -24.70 6.49 0.42
C ALA A 82 -24.97 4.99 0.29
N GLU A 83 -26.14 4.66 -0.27
CA GLU A 83 -26.52 3.30 -0.61
C GLU A 83 -26.55 3.12 -2.12
N ILE A 84 -26.05 1.98 -2.58
CA ILE A 84 -26.07 1.64 -4.00
C ILE A 84 -26.36 0.16 -4.22
N LYS A 85 -27.11 -0.13 -5.26
CA LYS A 85 -27.26 -1.48 -5.82
C LYS A 85 -26.58 -1.54 -7.18
N LEU A 86 -25.39 -2.09 -7.21
CA LEU A 86 -24.64 -2.32 -8.44
C LEU A 86 -25.05 -3.64 -9.09
N PRO A 87 -25.01 -3.74 -10.43
CA PRO A 87 -25.13 -5.00 -11.14
C PRO A 87 -24.11 -6.02 -10.63
N LYS A 88 -24.43 -7.31 -10.67
CA LYS A 88 -23.57 -8.39 -10.12
C LYS A 88 -22.11 -8.31 -10.57
N ALA A 89 -21.86 -7.98 -11.83
CA ALA A 89 -20.51 -7.85 -12.38
C ALA A 89 -19.71 -6.67 -11.81
N GLN A 90 -20.38 -5.65 -11.24
CA GLN A 90 -19.77 -4.47 -10.64
C GLN A 90 -19.88 -4.44 -9.11
N ALA A 91 -20.58 -5.40 -8.50
CA ALA A 91 -20.83 -5.44 -7.06
C ALA A 91 -19.62 -6.02 -6.29
N HIS A 92 -18.44 -5.44 -6.50
CA HIS A 92 -17.20 -5.82 -5.84
C HIS A 92 -16.50 -4.62 -5.20
N VAL A 93 -15.55 -4.89 -4.29
CA VAL A 93 -14.88 -3.86 -3.49
C VAL A 93 -14.14 -2.82 -4.36
N GLY A 94 -13.51 -3.24 -5.46
CA GLY A 94 -12.80 -2.34 -6.36
C GLY A 94 -13.71 -1.25 -6.95
N GLN A 95 -14.93 -1.60 -7.38
CA GLN A 95 -15.89 -0.61 -7.86
C GLN A 95 -16.38 0.30 -6.73
N ALA A 96 -16.69 -0.25 -5.56
CA ALA A 96 -17.14 0.54 -4.41
C ALA A 96 -16.06 1.53 -3.94
N ARG A 97 -14.79 1.08 -3.85
CA ARG A 97 -13.66 1.92 -3.47
C ARG A 97 -13.36 2.99 -4.53
N ARG A 98 -13.47 2.67 -5.82
CA ARG A 98 -13.34 3.64 -6.91
C ARG A 98 -14.37 4.77 -6.77
N LEU A 99 -15.64 4.45 -6.60
CA LEU A 99 -16.71 5.44 -6.43
C LEU A 99 -16.49 6.33 -5.20
N LEU A 100 -16.02 5.75 -4.10
CA LEU A 100 -15.69 6.48 -2.88
C LEU A 100 -14.48 7.41 -3.07
N MET A 101 -13.41 6.92 -3.68
CA MET A 101 -12.19 7.71 -3.90
C MET A 101 -12.44 8.86 -4.88
N ASP A 102 -13.20 8.64 -5.95
CA ASP A 102 -13.57 9.68 -6.91
C ASP A 102 -14.36 10.80 -6.22
N GLU A 103 -15.33 10.45 -5.38
CA GLU A 103 -16.10 11.44 -4.61
C GLU A 103 -15.24 12.16 -3.56
N ALA A 104 -14.42 11.42 -2.81
CA ALA A 104 -13.48 11.98 -1.86
C ALA A 104 -12.54 13.00 -2.53
N CYS A 105 -11.94 12.64 -3.67
CA CYS A 105 -11.07 13.52 -4.44
C CYS A 105 -11.78 14.81 -4.85
N ARG A 106 -12.99 14.69 -5.44
CA ARG A 106 -13.79 15.83 -5.85
C ARG A 106 -14.11 16.78 -4.68
N ARG A 107 -14.47 16.21 -3.53
CA ARG A 107 -14.80 16.99 -2.31
C ARG A 107 -13.56 17.67 -1.71
N LEU A 108 -12.44 16.99 -1.67
CA LEU A 108 -11.17 17.56 -1.20
C LEU A 108 -10.69 18.72 -2.09
N GLU A 109 -10.84 18.61 -3.41
CA GLU A 109 -10.55 19.69 -4.35
C GLU A 109 -11.47 20.90 -4.10
N GLN A 110 -12.76 20.69 -3.84
CA GLN A 110 -13.71 21.76 -3.46
C GLN A 110 -13.38 22.39 -2.11
N GLY A 111 -12.88 21.60 -1.14
CA GLY A 111 -12.45 22.08 0.18
C GLY A 111 -11.21 22.97 0.12
N GLY A 112 -10.39 22.84 -0.91
CA GLY A 112 -9.27 23.71 -1.23
C GLY A 112 -8.05 23.62 -0.29
N HIS A 113 -7.92 22.55 0.52
CA HIS A 113 -6.73 22.37 1.37
C HIS A 113 -5.54 21.90 0.52
N PRO A 114 -4.36 22.57 0.56
CA PRO A 114 -3.24 22.29 -0.35
C PRO A 114 -2.60 20.90 -0.15
N ARG A 115 -2.79 20.31 1.02
CA ARG A 115 -2.31 18.96 1.37
C ARG A 115 -3.45 17.99 1.64
N ALA A 116 -4.53 18.11 0.87
CA ALA A 116 -5.68 17.25 1.02
C ALA A 116 -5.36 15.80 0.61
N PHE A 117 -5.87 14.83 1.37
CA PHE A 117 -5.63 13.42 1.12
C PHE A 117 -6.87 12.54 1.33
N ILE A 118 -6.90 11.46 0.58
CA ILE A 118 -7.87 10.37 0.75
C ILE A 118 -7.24 9.35 1.68
N ALA A 119 -7.98 8.87 2.69
CA ALA A 119 -7.56 7.79 3.56
C ALA A 119 -8.58 6.64 3.49
N SER A 120 -8.12 5.45 3.13
CA SER A 120 -8.95 4.26 2.98
C SER A 120 -8.81 3.34 4.19
N THR A 121 -9.95 2.89 4.73
CA THR A 121 -10.01 1.81 5.71
C THR A 121 -11.22 0.91 5.43
N ASP A 122 -11.25 -0.28 6.03
CA ASP A 122 -12.35 -1.23 5.85
C ASP A 122 -13.39 -1.11 6.98
N ALA A 123 -14.61 -1.58 6.73
CA ALA A 123 -15.74 -1.43 7.64
C ALA A 123 -15.63 -2.27 8.94
N ASP A 124 -14.68 -3.21 9.00
CA ASP A 124 -14.36 -4.06 10.16
C ASP A 124 -12.98 -3.77 10.76
N THR A 125 -12.42 -2.60 10.45
CA THR A 125 -11.07 -2.19 10.82
C THR A 125 -11.12 -0.97 11.73
N ARG A 126 -10.43 -1.04 12.88
CA ARG A 126 -10.29 0.06 13.83
C ARG A 126 -8.97 0.78 13.62
N VAL A 127 -9.02 2.06 13.37
CA VAL A 127 -7.83 2.91 13.22
C VAL A 127 -7.22 3.25 14.58
N SER A 128 -5.89 3.46 14.66
CA SER A 128 -5.26 3.95 15.89
C SER A 128 -5.73 5.38 16.21
N PRO A 129 -5.67 5.83 17.49
CA PRO A 129 -6.11 7.17 17.86
C PRO A 129 -5.40 8.30 17.10
N THR A 130 -4.15 8.11 16.71
CA THR A 130 -3.33 9.10 15.97
C THR A 130 -3.24 8.81 14.47
N TRP A 131 -4.14 8.00 13.92
CA TRP A 131 -4.04 7.52 12.54
C TRP A 131 -3.99 8.65 11.51
N LEU A 132 -4.95 9.59 11.56
CA LEU A 132 -5.03 10.69 10.60
C LEU A 132 -3.83 11.65 10.73
N ILE A 133 -3.43 12.01 11.93
CA ILE A 133 -2.29 12.90 12.12
C ILE A 133 -0.96 12.24 11.72
N SER A 134 -0.82 10.93 11.93
CA SER A 134 0.35 10.17 11.49
C SER A 134 0.42 10.11 9.96
N ILE A 135 -0.71 9.92 9.25
CA ILE A 135 -0.77 9.99 7.79
C ILE A 135 -0.37 11.40 7.32
N ALA A 136 -0.96 12.45 7.92
CA ALA A 136 -0.65 13.83 7.55
C ALA A 136 0.83 14.17 7.75
N ALA A 137 1.45 13.68 8.83
CA ALA A 137 2.88 13.86 9.10
C ALA A 137 3.75 13.18 8.03
N GLU A 138 3.45 11.95 7.64
CA GLU A 138 4.18 11.26 6.55
C GLU A 138 4.01 12.00 5.20
N LEU A 139 2.79 12.40 4.84
CA LEU A 139 2.54 13.16 3.60
C LEU A 139 3.24 14.54 3.62
N ALA A 140 3.44 15.13 4.79
CA ALA A 140 4.16 16.40 4.93
C ALA A 140 5.66 16.30 4.57
N THR A 141 6.25 15.10 4.59
CA THR A 141 7.63 14.87 4.12
C THR A 141 7.79 14.94 2.60
N GLY A 142 6.67 15.07 1.86
CA GLY A 142 6.66 15.16 0.40
C GLY A 142 6.44 13.83 -0.30
N VAL A 143 5.96 12.80 0.41
CA VAL A 143 5.50 11.56 -0.23
C VAL A 143 4.08 11.73 -0.77
N ASP A 144 3.73 10.95 -1.78
CA ASP A 144 2.45 11.04 -2.49
C ASP A 144 1.41 10.07 -1.92
N ALA A 145 1.86 8.96 -1.33
CA ALA A 145 1.02 7.95 -0.71
C ALA A 145 1.69 7.31 0.50
N VAL A 146 0.87 6.77 1.40
CA VAL A 146 1.28 6.11 2.65
C VAL A 146 0.53 4.79 2.79
N GLY A 147 1.25 3.68 2.80
CA GLY A 147 0.78 2.40 3.28
C GLY A 147 1.07 2.28 4.78
N GLY A 148 0.07 1.91 5.57
CA GLY A 148 0.22 1.71 7.01
C GLY A 148 0.17 0.24 7.41
N ARG A 149 0.57 -0.05 8.65
CA ARG A 149 0.55 -1.41 9.21
C ARG A 149 -0.87 -1.85 9.54
N ILE A 150 -1.19 -3.06 9.11
CA ILE A 150 -2.44 -3.75 9.46
C ILE A 150 -2.09 -4.83 10.48
N LEU A 151 -2.64 -4.69 11.68
CA LEU A 151 -2.44 -5.60 12.80
C LEU A 151 -3.75 -6.37 13.05
N MET A 152 -3.64 -7.61 13.47
CA MET A 152 -4.83 -8.39 13.86
C MET A 152 -5.13 -8.19 15.35
N ASP A 153 -6.40 -7.92 15.65
CA ASP A 153 -6.89 -7.88 17.04
C ASP A 153 -6.94 -9.27 17.66
N ASN A 154 -6.61 -9.34 18.96
CA ASN A 154 -6.87 -10.47 19.87
C ASN A 154 -6.61 -11.86 19.28
N ALA A 155 -5.60 -11.99 18.43
CA ALA A 155 -5.26 -13.28 17.87
C ALA A 155 -4.57 -14.16 18.92
N ASP A 156 -5.14 -15.31 19.22
CA ASP A 156 -4.53 -16.33 20.06
C ASP A 156 -3.13 -16.71 19.53
N PRO A 157 -2.05 -16.47 20.29
CA PRO A 157 -0.69 -16.79 19.87
C PRO A 157 -0.45 -18.29 19.68
N THR A 158 -1.27 -19.15 20.28
CA THR A 158 -1.17 -20.61 20.14
C THR A 158 -1.83 -21.13 18.88
N CYS A 159 -2.68 -20.31 18.24
CA CYS A 159 -3.37 -20.67 17.00
C CYS A 159 -2.36 -20.95 15.87
N PRO A 160 -2.42 -22.12 15.21
CA PRO A 160 -1.51 -22.48 14.12
C PRO A 160 -1.56 -21.48 12.94
N VAL A 161 -2.74 -20.96 12.63
CA VAL A 161 -2.92 -19.93 11.58
C VAL A 161 -2.20 -18.64 11.97
N ARG A 162 -2.28 -18.25 13.25
CA ARG A 162 -1.55 -17.08 13.77
C ARG A 162 -0.03 -17.26 13.66
N ARG A 163 0.49 -18.43 13.98
CA ARG A 163 1.92 -18.74 13.80
C ARG A 163 2.35 -18.64 12.34
N CYS A 164 1.52 -19.13 11.40
CA CYS A 164 1.78 -18.98 9.97
C CYS A 164 1.82 -17.51 9.57
N GLN A 165 0.87 -16.69 10.03
CA GLN A 165 0.84 -15.25 9.78
C GLN A 165 2.06 -14.52 10.34
N LEU A 166 2.53 -14.87 11.54
CA LEU A 166 3.73 -14.26 12.13
C LEU A 166 4.99 -14.61 11.34
N ARG A 167 5.08 -15.84 10.82
CA ARG A 167 6.18 -16.26 9.94
C ARG A 167 6.15 -15.53 8.60
N ASP A 168 4.97 -15.40 8.02
CA ASP A 168 4.76 -14.61 6.79
C ASP A 168 5.16 -13.14 7.01
N ALA A 169 4.74 -12.53 8.11
CA ALA A 169 5.14 -11.17 8.49
C ALA A 169 6.67 -11.04 8.65
N ALA A 170 7.32 -12.05 9.26
CA ALA A 170 8.78 -12.08 9.39
C ALA A 170 9.47 -12.19 8.02
N TYR A 171 8.96 -13.01 7.10
CA TYR A 171 9.44 -13.11 5.73
C TYR A 171 9.40 -11.75 5.02
N TYR A 172 8.25 -11.07 5.05
CA TYR A 172 8.09 -9.77 4.40
C TYR A 172 8.92 -8.66 5.05
N LEU A 173 9.13 -8.71 6.38
CA LEU A 173 10.02 -7.76 7.07
C LEU A 173 11.48 -7.95 6.63
N LEU A 174 11.96 -9.19 6.59
CA LEU A 174 13.32 -9.51 6.12
C LEU A 174 13.50 -9.15 4.65
N ARG A 175 12.48 -9.39 3.83
CA ARG A 175 12.45 -8.97 2.43
C ARG A 175 12.57 -7.45 2.30
N ALA A 176 11.80 -6.68 3.06
CA ALA A 176 11.88 -5.22 3.07
C ALA A 176 13.26 -4.72 3.55
N ARG A 177 13.87 -5.40 4.53
CA ARG A 177 15.23 -5.08 4.99
C ARG A 177 16.29 -5.36 3.93
N LEU A 178 16.21 -6.51 3.25
CA LEU A 178 17.12 -6.84 2.15
C LEU A 178 16.99 -5.83 1.00
N GLU A 179 15.77 -5.45 0.64
CA GLU A 179 15.50 -4.43 -0.37
C GLU A 179 16.11 -3.08 0.01
N ASP A 180 15.97 -2.65 1.26
CA ASP A 180 16.53 -1.41 1.77
C ASP A 180 18.06 -1.36 1.68
N HIS A 181 18.73 -2.48 1.93
CA HIS A 181 20.19 -2.59 1.76
C HIS A 181 20.66 -2.50 0.31
N LEU A 182 19.90 -3.07 -0.62
CA LEU A 182 20.32 -3.25 -2.01
C LEU A 182 19.90 -2.09 -2.93
N ASP A 183 18.73 -1.50 -2.67
CA ASP A 183 18.18 -0.38 -3.44
C ASP A 183 17.43 0.58 -2.49
N PRO A 184 18.16 1.30 -1.62
CA PRO A 184 17.58 2.20 -0.65
C PRO A 184 16.81 3.33 -1.34
N THR A 185 15.66 3.67 -0.75
CA THR A 185 14.75 4.67 -1.29
C THR A 185 14.62 5.83 -0.29
N PRO A 186 15.09 7.05 -0.59
CA PRO A 186 15.15 8.17 0.38
C PRO A 186 13.79 8.56 0.98
N TYR A 187 12.70 8.38 0.23
CA TYR A 187 11.35 8.71 0.68
C TYR A 187 10.63 7.55 1.38
N ASP A 188 11.22 6.35 1.42
CA ASP A 188 10.73 5.19 2.17
C ASP A 188 11.85 4.55 2.99
N PRO A 189 12.45 5.33 3.95
CA PRO A 189 13.59 4.88 4.74
C PRO A 189 13.20 3.79 5.72
N TRP A 190 14.20 3.02 6.17
CA TRP A 190 14.04 2.10 7.29
C TRP A 190 13.79 2.86 8.61
N PRO A 191 12.91 2.38 9.53
CA PRO A 191 12.12 1.15 9.43
C PRO A 191 10.90 1.28 8.51
N ARG A 192 10.67 0.22 7.70
CA ARG A 192 9.53 0.12 6.80
C ARG A 192 8.95 -1.30 6.76
N HIS A 193 7.79 -1.45 6.13
CA HIS A 193 7.14 -2.74 5.87
C HIS A 193 6.69 -2.82 4.41
N HIS A 194 5.91 -3.85 4.06
CA HIS A 194 5.44 -4.11 2.69
C HIS A 194 3.95 -3.80 2.48
N GLN A 195 3.20 -3.47 3.54
CA GLN A 195 1.74 -3.37 3.47
C GLN A 195 1.31 -2.01 2.91
N HIS A 196 0.43 -2.05 1.92
CA HIS A 196 -0.24 -0.90 1.32
C HIS A 196 -1.66 -1.27 0.87
N PHE A 197 -2.33 -2.13 1.67
CA PHE A 197 -3.65 -2.66 1.35
C PHE A 197 -4.75 -1.66 1.69
N GLY A 198 -5.91 -1.80 1.02
CA GLY A 198 -7.03 -0.89 1.11
C GLY A 198 -7.57 -0.61 2.51
N ALA A 199 -7.33 -1.50 3.47
CA ALA A 199 -7.65 -1.30 4.87
C ALA A 199 -6.79 -0.23 5.56
N ASN A 200 -5.63 0.14 5.00
CA ASN A 200 -4.72 1.17 5.54
C ASN A 200 -3.85 1.80 4.46
N LEU A 201 -4.47 2.51 3.54
CA LEU A 201 -3.80 3.20 2.43
C LEU A 201 -4.30 4.64 2.36
N ALA A 202 -3.38 5.59 2.30
CA ALA A 202 -3.70 6.99 2.08
C ALA A 202 -2.88 7.57 0.93
N LEU A 203 -3.44 8.55 0.21
CA LEU A 203 -2.73 9.25 -0.86
C LEU A 203 -3.28 10.67 -1.03
N THR A 204 -2.43 11.57 -1.52
CA THR A 204 -2.87 12.93 -1.81
C THR A 204 -3.92 12.94 -2.93
N ALA A 205 -4.88 13.88 -2.86
CA ALA A 205 -5.87 14.04 -3.93
C ALA A 205 -5.19 14.32 -5.28
N ARG A 206 -4.05 15.03 -5.27
CA ARG A 206 -3.22 15.28 -6.45
C ARG A 206 -2.67 13.99 -7.05
N ALA A 207 -2.10 13.10 -6.23
CA ALA A 207 -1.56 11.82 -6.70
C ALA A 207 -2.66 10.92 -7.27
N TYR A 208 -3.82 10.86 -6.60
CA TYR A 208 -4.99 10.12 -7.09
C TYR A 208 -5.42 10.60 -8.47
N ARG A 209 -5.53 11.91 -8.66
CA ARG A 209 -5.89 12.53 -9.94
C ARG A 209 -4.83 12.25 -11.02
N HIS A 210 -3.55 12.37 -10.66
CA HIS A 210 -2.43 12.18 -11.57
C HIS A 210 -2.41 10.80 -12.22
N VAL A 211 -2.73 9.74 -11.45
CA VAL A 211 -2.74 8.37 -11.98
C VAL A 211 -4.07 7.98 -12.64
N GLY A 212 -5.05 8.89 -12.74
CA GLY A 212 -6.35 8.62 -13.33
C GLY A 212 -7.31 7.85 -12.42
N GLY A 213 -7.02 7.80 -11.12
CA GLY A 213 -7.84 7.16 -10.10
C GLY A 213 -7.56 5.68 -9.88
N LEU A 214 -8.39 5.03 -9.05
CA LEU A 214 -8.26 3.61 -8.70
C LEU A 214 -8.60 2.71 -9.91
N PRO A 215 -7.73 1.78 -10.33
CA PRO A 215 -8.10 0.78 -11.34
C PRO A 215 -9.28 -0.08 -10.87
N VAL A 216 -10.30 -0.25 -11.74
CA VAL A 216 -11.48 -1.03 -11.40
C VAL A 216 -11.21 -2.49 -11.71
N VAL A 217 -10.84 -3.23 -10.69
CA VAL A 217 -10.64 -4.68 -10.73
C VAL A 217 -11.41 -5.34 -9.59
N PRO A 218 -11.82 -6.61 -9.72
CA PRO A 218 -12.67 -7.27 -8.71
C PRO A 218 -12.00 -7.43 -7.34
N TYR A 219 -10.67 -7.55 -7.31
CA TYR A 219 -9.82 -7.73 -6.12
C TYR A 219 -8.40 -7.23 -6.39
N LEU A 220 -7.63 -6.94 -5.34
CA LEU A 220 -6.27 -6.35 -5.42
C LEU A 220 -6.25 -4.99 -6.15
N GLU A 221 -7.30 -4.22 -6.02
CA GLU A 221 -7.41 -2.88 -6.57
C GLU A 221 -6.46 -1.90 -5.91
N ASP A 222 -6.16 -2.11 -4.64
CA ASP A 222 -5.16 -1.38 -3.86
C ASP A 222 -3.73 -1.63 -4.38
N GLU A 223 -3.37 -2.88 -4.63
CA GLU A 223 -2.10 -3.25 -5.29
C GLU A 223 -2.00 -2.61 -6.68
N ALA A 224 -3.09 -2.69 -7.48
CA ALA A 224 -3.12 -2.08 -8.81
C ALA A 224 -2.97 -0.54 -8.75
N LEU A 225 -3.53 0.13 -7.72
CA LEU A 225 -3.36 1.55 -7.50
C LEU A 225 -1.90 1.89 -7.15
N VAL A 226 -1.30 1.15 -6.21
CA VAL A 226 0.09 1.37 -5.81
C VAL A 226 1.05 1.10 -6.98
N GLN A 227 0.82 0.07 -7.78
CA GLN A 227 1.58 -0.17 -9.01
C GLN A 227 1.45 1.00 -9.99
N SER A 228 0.24 1.59 -10.11
CA SER A 228 0.06 2.79 -10.94
C SER A 228 0.83 4.00 -10.40
N LEU A 229 0.84 4.21 -9.07
CA LEU A 229 1.65 5.27 -8.44
C LEU A 229 3.14 5.07 -8.72
N VAL A 230 3.67 3.89 -8.49
CA VAL A 230 5.08 3.54 -8.73
C VAL A 230 5.45 3.66 -10.21
N ARG A 231 4.56 3.29 -11.12
CA ARG A 231 4.74 3.45 -12.57
C ARG A 231 4.96 4.91 -12.97
N HIS A 232 4.34 5.86 -12.25
CA HIS A 232 4.46 7.30 -12.50
C HIS A 232 5.53 7.97 -11.62
N ASP A 233 6.43 7.21 -11.00
CA ASP A 233 7.48 7.68 -10.08
C ASP A 233 6.96 8.46 -8.87
N LEU A 234 5.68 8.24 -8.49
CA LEU A 234 5.12 8.81 -7.28
C LEU A 234 5.66 8.07 -6.05
N ARG A 235 5.87 8.82 -4.97
CA ARG A 235 6.56 8.37 -3.77
C ARG A 235 5.60 7.68 -2.82
N VAL A 236 5.81 6.40 -2.56
CA VAL A 236 5.01 5.60 -1.63
C VAL A 236 5.83 5.30 -0.38
N ARG A 237 5.35 5.72 0.79
CA ARG A 237 5.94 5.45 2.10
C ARG A 237 5.22 4.28 2.77
N HIS A 238 5.96 3.30 3.28
CA HIS A 238 5.42 2.21 4.11
C HIS A 238 5.70 2.51 5.59
N SER A 239 4.78 3.27 6.21
CA SER A 239 4.98 3.84 7.54
C SER A 239 4.71 2.86 8.69
N PRO A 240 5.67 2.63 9.61
CA PRO A 240 5.44 1.79 10.78
C PRO A 240 4.57 2.46 11.84
N THR A 241 4.33 3.77 11.77
CA THR A 241 3.56 4.54 12.76
C THR A 241 2.08 4.63 12.43
N VAL A 242 1.71 4.55 11.15
CA VAL A 242 0.32 4.53 10.68
C VAL A 242 -0.25 3.11 10.89
N LYS A 243 -1.13 2.92 11.88
CA LYS A 243 -1.57 1.59 12.32
C LYS A 243 -3.09 1.46 12.31
N VAL A 244 -3.56 0.29 11.89
CA VAL A 244 -4.95 -0.13 12.04
C VAL A 244 -5.01 -1.55 12.62
N PHE A 245 -6.16 -1.88 13.22
CA PHE A 245 -6.44 -3.17 13.84
C PHE A 245 -7.66 -3.78 13.15
N THR A 246 -7.49 -4.93 12.54
CA THR A 246 -8.56 -5.62 11.81
C THR A 246 -8.93 -6.94 12.46
N SER A 247 -10.15 -7.40 12.19
CA SER A 247 -10.62 -8.67 12.70
C SER A 247 -9.93 -9.84 12.01
N GLY A 248 -9.57 -10.87 12.80
CA GLY A 248 -8.99 -12.12 12.29
C GLY A 248 -10.02 -13.10 11.71
N ARG A 249 -11.19 -12.65 11.28
CA ARG A 249 -12.25 -13.53 10.76
C ARG A 249 -11.80 -14.25 9.47
N GLN A 250 -12.04 -15.56 9.42
CA GLN A 250 -11.76 -16.37 8.24
C GLN A 250 -12.88 -16.30 7.18
N GLN A 251 -14.08 -15.89 7.58
CA GLN A 251 -15.22 -15.69 6.67
C GLN A 251 -15.19 -14.26 6.12
N GLY A 252 -14.64 -14.08 4.93
CA GLY A 252 -14.61 -12.82 4.20
C GLY A 252 -15.59 -12.81 3.04
N ARG A 253 -15.98 -11.59 2.61
CA ARG A 253 -16.91 -11.37 1.48
C ARG A 253 -16.21 -11.25 0.13
N VAL A 254 -14.88 -11.20 0.14
CA VAL A 254 -14.05 -11.06 -1.05
C VAL A 254 -13.39 -12.40 -1.38
N ALA A 255 -13.33 -12.75 -2.66
CA ALA A 255 -12.74 -14.02 -3.10
C ALA A 255 -11.24 -14.11 -2.82
N VAL A 256 -10.50 -12.97 -2.92
CA VAL A 256 -9.07 -12.84 -2.65
C VAL A 256 -8.85 -11.69 -1.67
N GLY A 257 -8.08 -11.92 -0.62
CA GLY A 257 -7.78 -10.94 0.45
C GLY A 257 -7.38 -11.65 1.74
N LEU A 258 -7.30 -10.92 2.87
CA LEU A 258 -6.81 -11.43 4.15
C LEU A 258 -7.56 -12.69 4.61
N SER A 259 -8.89 -12.70 4.57
CA SER A 259 -9.70 -13.85 4.99
C SER A 259 -9.49 -15.09 4.10
N TRP A 260 -9.26 -14.90 2.80
CA TRP A 260 -8.86 -15.98 1.89
C TRP A 260 -7.47 -16.52 2.29
N GLN A 261 -6.51 -15.66 2.54
CA GLN A 261 -5.16 -16.05 2.96
C GLN A 261 -5.17 -16.81 4.29
N LEU A 262 -5.99 -16.38 5.26
CA LEU A 262 -6.16 -17.10 6.53
C LEU A 262 -6.72 -18.51 6.32
N ARG A 263 -7.70 -18.69 5.41
CA ARG A 263 -8.23 -20.02 5.05
C ARG A 263 -7.16 -20.88 4.39
N GLN A 264 -6.39 -20.33 3.45
CA GLN A 264 -5.28 -21.05 2.81
C GLN A 264 -4.24 -21.53 3.82
N TRP A 265 -3.90 -20.69 4.81
CA TRP A 265 -3.00 -21.10 5.88
C TRP A 265 -3.60 -22.18 6.78
N ALA A 266 -4.89 -22.13 7.07
CA ALA A 266 -5.58 -23.18 7.83
C ALA A 266 -5.54 -24.53 7.09
N GLU A 267 -5.80 -24.54 5.80
CA GLU A 267 -5.74 -25.72 4.94
C GLU A 267 -4.31 -26.30 4.84
N LEU A 268 -3.31 -25.45 4.64
CA LEU A 268 -1.90 -25.85 4.64
C LEU A 268 -1.48 -26.48 5.97
N GLN A 269 -1.96 -25.94 7.10
CA GLN A 269 -1.68 -26.51 8.43
C GLN A 269 -2.30 -27.90 8.60
N GLN A 270 -3.53 -28.12 8.12
CA GLN A 270 -4.17 -29.44 8.17
C GLN A 270 -3.41 -30.49 7.34
N THR A 271 -2.83 -30.07 6.22
CA THR A 271 -2.04 -30.94 5.33
C THR A 271 -0.55 -30.99 5.66
N GLN A 272 -0.13 -30.36 6.76
CA GLN A 272 1.29 -30.23 7.19
C GLN A 272 2.22 -29.66 6.09
N ARG A 273 1.68 -28.81 5.22
CA ARG A 273 2.42 -28.11 4.17
C ARG A 273 2.75 -26.69 4.57
N GLU A 274 3.85 -26.18 4.03
CA GLU A 274 4.21 -24.77 4.18
C GLU A 274 3.83 -23.95 2.93
N PRO A 275 3.50 -22.65 3.10
CA PRO A 275 3.37 -21.77 1.96
C PRO A 275 4.68 -21.73 1.15
N LEU A 276 4.54 -21.70 -0.17
CA LEU A 276 5.67 -21.41 -1.07
C LEU A 276 5.73 -19.91 -1.32
N VAL A 277 6.93 -19.36 -1.21
CA VAL A 277 7.21 -17.93 -1.38
C VAL A 277 8.36 -17.70 -2.36
N ASP A 278 8.56 -16.44 -2.76
CA ASP A 278 9.65 -16.08 -3.66
C ASP A 278 11.01 -16.51 -3.10
N ASN A 279 11.83 -17.08 -3.98
CA ASN A 279 13.18 -17.50 -3.63
C ASN A 279 14.05 -16.28 -3.30
N PRO A 280 14.71 -16.23 -2.12
CA PRO A 280 15.55 -15.11 -1.72
C PRO A 280 16.71 -14.78 -2.68
N GLN A 281 17.25 -15.77 -3.40
CA GLN A 281 18.27 -15.53 -4.41
C GLN A 281 17.71 -14.75 -5.60
N ARG A 282 16.45 -15.01 -5.98
CA ARG A 282 15.79 -14.23 -7.03
C ARG A 282 15.54 -12.79 -6.56
N LEU A 283 15.09 -12.61 -5.32
CA LEU A 283 14.86 -11.29 -4.74
C LEU A 283 16.17 -10.48 -4.68
N LEU A 284 17.27 -11.11 -4.25
CA LEU A 284 18.59 -10.48 -4.23
C LEU A 284 18.97 -9.97 -5.64
N ALA A 285 18.88 -10.85 -6.65
CA ALA A 285 19.21 -10.50 -8.02
C ALA A 285 18.26 -9.42 -8.60
N GLU A 286 16.97 -9.48 -8.26
CA GLU A 286 15.96 -8.51 -8.68
C GLU A 286 16.29 -7.10 -8.19
N TRP A 287 16.61 -6.94 -6.89
CA TRP A 287 16.90 -5.62 -6.33
C TRP A 287 18.27 -5.09 -6.73
N GLN A 288 19.29 -5.94 -6.87
CA GLN A 288 20.55 -5.53 -7.46
C GLN A 288 20.37 -5.02 -8.90
N LEU A 289 19.58 -5.74 -9.70
CA LEU A 289 19.22 -5.30 -11.05
C LEU A 289 18.49 -3.96 -11.04
N ARG A 290 17.52 -3.77 -10.13
CA ARG A 290 16.76 -2.52 -10.02
C ARG A 290 17.66 -1.34 -9.65
N ALA A 291 18.56 -1.52 -8.70
CA ALA A 291 19.54 -0.49 -8.33
C ALA A 291 20.45 -0.10 -9.50
N GLN A 292 21.01 -1.09 -10.22
CA GLN A 292 21.85 -0.85 -11.40
C GLN A 292 21.07 -0.15 -12.52
N LEU A 293 19.81 -0.56 -12.74
CA LEU A 293 18.93 0.06 -13.75
C LEU A 293 18.62 1.51 -13.37
N ARG A 294 18.40 1.80 -12.08
CA ARG A 294 18.15 3.16 -11.56
C ARG A 294 19.35 4.08 -11.82
N GLN A 295 20.56 3.62 -11.55
CA GLN A 295 21.78 4.37 -11.84
C GLN A 295 21.93 4.62 -13.35
N THR A 296 21.69 3.60 -14.18
CA THR A 296 21.73 3.73 -15.63
C THR A 296 20.67 4.72 -16.14
N TRP A 297 19.47 4.68 -15.59
CA TRP A 297 18.38 5.61 -15.92
C TRP A 297 18.74 7.06 -15.59
N GLN A 298 19.30 7.31 -14.40
CA GLN A 298 19.72 8.65 -13.97
C GLN A 298 20.83 9.21 -14.88
N GLN A 299 21.84 8.40 -15.19
CA GLN A 299 22.91 8.78 -16.11
C GLN A 299 22.37 9.06 -17.51
N TYR A 300 21.50 8.19 -18.03
CA TYR A 300 20.90 8.34 -19.34
C TYR A 300 20.04 9.60 -19.44
N SER A 301 19.21 9.88 -18.44
CA SER A 301 18.37 11.08 -18.39
C SER A 301 19.19 12.37 -18.32
N SER A 302 20.30 12.36 -17.56
CA SER A 302 21.23 13.50 -17.50
C SER A 302 22.00 13.69 -18.81
N ALA A 303 22.41 12.61 -19.48
CA ALA A 303 23.13 12.68 -20.75
C ALA A 303 22.23 13.09 -21.93
N ALA A 304 20.93 12.72 -21.89
CA ALA A 304 19.97 13.14 -22.90
C ALA A 304 19.83 14.68 -22.99
N THR A 305 20.03 15.36 -21.86
CA THR A 305 20.08 16.84 -21.77
C THR A 305 21.38 17.43 -22.34
N SER A 306 22.48 16.67 -22.36
CA SER A 306 23.79 17.11 -22.83
C SER A 306 24.20 16.57 -24.21
N GLY A 307 23.38 15.73 -24.85
CA GLY A 307 23.66 15.13 -26.16
C GLY A 307 24.77 14.05 -26.15
N ALA A 308 25.22 13.60 -24.96
CA ALA A 308 26.30 12.62 -24.84
C ALA A 308 25.79 11.18 -25.01
N LEU A 309 26.49 10.37 -25.82
CA LEU A 309 26.25 8.94 -25.95
C LEU A 309 26.95 8.20 -24.78
N LEU A 310 26.15 7.67 -23.85
CA LEU A 310 26.70 6.86 -22.76
C LEU A 310 26.90 5.38 -23.15
N PRO A 311 28.00 4.74 -22.74
CA PRO A 311 28.16 3.31 -22.89
C PRO A 311 27.14 2.57 -22.02
N LEU A 312 26.51 1.53 -22.59
CA LEU A 312 25.58 0.69 -21.84
C LEU A 312 26.36 -0.30 -20.94
N PRO A 313 25.84 -0.57 -19.72
CA PRO A 313 26.48 -1.50 -18.79
C PRO A 313 26.54 -2.94 -19.32
N SER A 314 27.31 -3.80 -18.67
CA SER A 314 27.49 -5.22 -19.03
C SER A 314 26.37 -6.15 -18.56
N TRP A 315 25.53 -5.71 -17.61
CA TRP A 315 24.52 -6.54 -16.94
C TRP A 315 23.23 -6.89 -17.74
N PRO A 316 22.88 -6.30 -18.91
CA PRO A 316 21.61 -6.60 -19.58
C PRO A 316 21.34 -8.09 -19.80
N ALA A 317 22.39 -8.87 -20.09
CA ALA A 317 22.28 -10.32 -20.29
C ALA A 317 21.73 -11.06 -19.04
N ALA A 318 22.09 -10.60 -17.84
CA ALA A 318 21.57 -11.16 -16.60
C ALA A 318 20.04 -10.96 -16.44
N ALA A 319 19.48 -9.95 -17.09
CA ALA A 319 18.07 -9.67 -17.14
C ALA A 319 17.36 -10.28 -18.37
N GLY A 320 18.02 -11.11 -19.15
CA GLY A 320 17.50 -11.67 -20.39
C GLY A 320 17.31 -10.61 -21.50
N LEU A 321 18.14 -9.55 -21.51
CA LEU A 321 18.05 -8.43 -22.44
C LEU A 321 19.30 -8.27 -23.31
N SER A 322 19.11 -7.94 -24.58
CA SER A 322 20.21 -7.41 -25.36
C SER A 322 20.45 -5.91 -25.06
N ARG A 323 21.68 -5.43 -25.28
CA ARG A 323 22.00 -3.99 -25.13
C ARG A 323 21.12 -3.10 -26.00
N ALA A 324 20.77 -3.55 -27.23
CA ALA A 324 19.86 -2.82 -28.11
C ALA A 324 18.44 -2.75 -27.55
N ALA A 325 17.94 -3.83 -26.93
CA ALA A 325 16.65 -3.83 -26.26
C ALA A 325 16.63 -2.89 -25.05
N LEU A 326 17.66 -2.89 -24.21
CA LEU A 326 17.76 -1.95 -23.09
C LEU A 326 17.75 -0.50 -23.57
N ARG A 327 18.54 -0.17 -24.62
CA ARG A 327 18.56 1.18 -25.17
C ARG A 327 17.19 1.64 -25.66
N ARG A 328 16.45 0.77 -26.35
CA ARG A 328 15.07 1.08 -26.77
C ARG A 328 14.14 1.36 -25.60
N GLU A 329 14.21 0.58 -24.53
CA GLU A 329 13.36 0.80 -23.36
C GLU A 329 13.75 2.09 -22.61
N LEU A 330 15.03 2.40 -22.47
CA LEU A 330 15.52 3.67 -21.92
C LEU A 330 15.01 4.88 -22.69
N THR A 331 14.99 4.81 -24.04
CA THR A 331 14.50 5.91 -24.89
C THR A 331 12.98 6.09 -24.84
N ARG A 332 12.23 5.00 -24.62
CA ARG A 332 10.75 5.01 -24.67
C ARG A 332 10.09 5.31 -23.33
N ALA A 333 10.75 5.01 -22.23
CA ALA A 333 10.19 5.20 -20.90
C ALA A 333 10.10 6.69 -20.56
N SER A 334 8.96 7.12 -20.06
CA SER A 334 8.75 8.47 -19.54
C SER A 334 9.04 8.59 -18.03
N SER A 335 9.20 7.45 -17.34
CA SER A 335 9.51 7.36 -15.92
C SER A 335 10.34 6.13 -15.63
N PHE A 336 11.08 6.14 -14.50
CA PHE A 336 11.81 4.95 -14.04
C PHE A 336 10.86 3.79 -13.72
N GLY A 337 9.69 4.09 -13.14
CA GLY A 337 8.68 3.08 -12.82
C GLY A 337 8.20 2.31 -14.04
N GLN A 338 7.93 2.98 -15.16
CA GLN A 338 7.56 2.32 -16.42
C GLN A 338 8.70 1.44 -16.97
N LEU A 339 9.93 1.96 -16.93
CA LEU A 339 11.10 1.21 -17.32
C LEU A 339 11.25 -0.06 -16.49
N TRP A 340 11.20 0.09 -15.16
CA TRP A 340 11.34 -1.03 -14.22
C TRP A 340 10.25 -2.10 -14.43
N GLU A 341 9.00 -1.72 -14.57
CA GLU A 341 7.90 -2.65 -14.81
C GLU A 341 8.17 -3.58 -16.00
N LYS A 342 8.63 -3.01 -17.13
CA LYS A 342 8.96 -3.78 -18.34
C LYS A 342 10.16 -4.68 -18.16
N ILE A 343 11.23 -4.16 -17.53
CA ILE A 343 12.46 -4.92 -17.33
C ILE A 343 12.22 -6.04 -16.31
N ARG A 344 11.52 -5.75 -15.21
CA ARG A 344 11.12 -6.73 -14.19
C ARG A 344 10.30 -7.88 -14.79
N GLY A 345 9.32 -7.57 -15.64
CA GLY A 345 8.53 -8.61 -16.32
C GLY A 345 9.39 -9.60 -17.09
N ARG A 346 10.37 -9.12 -17.86
CA ARG A 346 11.33 -9.97 -18.59
C ARG A 346 12.26 -10.75 -17.66
N PHE A 347 12.79 -10.08 -16.63
CA PHE A 347 13.63 -10.72 -15.62
C PHE A 347 12.92 -11.90 -14.94
N LEU A 348 11.67 -11.71 -14.53
CA LEU A 348 10.87 -12.77 -13.89
C LEU A 348 10.69 -13.98 -14.80
N VAL A 349 10.32 -13.77 -16.07
CA VAL A 349 10.19 -14.86 -17.05
C VAL A 349 11.51 -15.63 -17.23
N HIS A 350 12.63 -14.91 -17.30
CA HIS A 350 13.95 -15.52 -17.50
C HIS A 350 14.44 -16.29 -16.26
N THR A 351 14.07 -15.86 -15.07
CA THR A 351 14.65 -16.36 -13.81
C THR A 351 13.77 -17.33 -13.03
N THR A 352 12.48 -17.47 -13.34
CA THR A 352 11.55 -18.32 -12.61
C THR A 352 11.98 -19.80 -12.59
N ARG A 353 12.53 -20.29 -13.68
CA ARG A 353 13.03 -21.68 -13.74
C ARG A 353 14.34 -21.88 -12.95
N ARG A 354 15.19 -20.85 -12.91
CA ARG A 354 16.46 -20.88 -12.19
C ARG A 354 16.27 -20.82 -10.68
N TRP A 355 15.29 -20.04 -10.21
CA TRP A 355 14.99 -19.84 -8.80
C TRP A 355 13.50 -20.09 -8.54
N PRO A 356 13.08 -21.36 -8.45
CA PRO A 356 11.68 -21.70 -8.14
C PRO A 356 11.31 -21.23 -6.73
N ALA A 357 10.02 -21.10 -6.48
CA ALA A 357 9.50 -20.79 -5.15
C ALA A 357 9.95 -21.84 -4.13
N VAL A 358 10.18 -21.41 -2.90
CA VAL A 358 10.70 -22.25 -1.81
C VAL A 358 9.75 -22.22 -0.60
N PRO A 359 9.79 -23.23 0.29
CA PRO A 359 9.04 -23.20 1.54
C PRO A 359 9.38 -21.97 2.39
N LEU A 360 8.36 -21.41 3.06
CA LEU A 360 8.48 -20.21 3.87
C LEU A 360 9.61 -20.28 4.92
N SER A 361 9.78 -21.44 5.58
CA SER A 361 10.87 -21.64 6.55
C SER A 361 12.25 -21.53 5.93
N VAL A 362 12.42 -22.10 4.74
CA VAL A 362 13.67 -22.03 3.97
C VAL A 362 13.97 -20.60 3.56
N ALA A 363 12.95 -19.88 3.05
CA ALA A 363 13.09 -18.49 2.65
C ALA A 363 13.49 -17.58 3.82
N ILE A 364 12.87 -17.74 4.99
CA ILE A 364 13.19 -16.96 6.20
C ILE A 364 14.66 -17.19 6.61
N ARG A 365 15.14 -18.43 6.62
CA ARG A 365 16.53 -18.74 6.94
C ARG A 365 17.50 -18.05 5.96
N MET A 366 17.27 -18.24 4.66
CA MET A 366 18.11 -17.63 3.62
C MET A 366 18.14 -16.10 3.70
N LEU A 367 16.96 -15.46 3.93
CA LEU A 367 16.89 -14.01 4.10
C LEU A 367 17.64 -13.52 5.34
N ARG A 368 17.56 -14.24 6.45
CA ARG A 368 18.33 -13.89 7.66
C ARG A 368 19.84 -13.92 7.40
N GLU A 369 20.33 -14.94 6.71
CA GLU A 369 21.73 -15.06 6.33
C GLU A 369 22.17 -13.90 5.40
N GLN A 370 21.36 -13.59 4.40
CA GLN A 370 21.65 -12.49 3.46
C GLN A 370 21.65 -11.12 4.15
N VAL A 371 20.65 -10.84 5.00
CA VAL A 371 20.55 -9.57 5.75
C VAL A 371 21.73 -9.45 6.73
N ALA A 372 22.04 -10.49 7.50
CA ALA A 372 23.18 -10.49 8.42
C ALA A 372 24.51 -10.23 7.71
N ALA A 373 24.71 -10.82 6.52
CA ALA A 373 25.90 -10.58 5.71
C ALA A 373 26.02 -9.15 5.19
N LEU A 374 24.88 -8.45 5.00
CA LEU A 374 24.86 -7.04 4.60
C LEU A 374 25.00 -6.10 5.81
N ASP A 375 24.36 -6.41 6.94
CA ASP A 375 24.48 -5.63 8.18
C ASP A 375 25.92 -5.64 8.74
N SER A 376 26.70 -6.73 8.49
CA SER A 376 28.10 -6.85 8.93
C SER A 376 29.10 -6.10 8.05
N ARG A 377 28.69 -5.57 6.89
CA ARG A 377 29.57 -4.77 6.04
C ARG A 377 29.70 -3.35 6.62
N PRO A 378 30.94 -2.83 6.84
CA PRO A 378 31.09 -1.44 7.26
C PRO A 378 30.43 -0.53 6.22
N SER A 379 29.61 0.43 6.70
CA SER A 379 28.96 1.44 5.85
C SER A 379 30.04 2.20 5.07
N ALA A 380 30.12 1.97 3.77
CA ALA A 380 31.04 2.67 2.85
C ALA A 380 30.58 4.10 2.55
N VAL A 381 29.91 4.76 3.49
CA VAL A 381 29.43 6.15 3.35
C VAL A 381 29.83 6.92 4.61
N VAL A 382 31.10 7.26 4.77
CA VAL A 382 31.63 8.48 5.40
C VAL A 382 33.16 8.53 5.18
N ALA A 383 33.61 8.60 3.95
CA ALA A 383 35.02 8.89 3.66
C ALA A 383 35.18 9.86 2.47
N GLY A 384 34.28 10.83 2.35
CA GLY A 384 34.30 11.77 1.23
C GLY A 384 33.98 13.21 1.56
N GLN A 385 34.06 13.65 2.83
CA GLN A 385 34.00 15.09 3.17
C GLN A 385 34.76 15.39 4.47
N LEU A 386 36.08 15.28 4.44
CA LEU A 386 36.98 16.00 5.36
C LEU A 386 38.36 16.03 4.69
N CYS A 387 38.51 16.87 3.67
CA CYS A 387 39.79 17.49 3.29
C CYS A 387 39.49 18.65 2.33
N THR A 388 39.72 19.80 2.85
CA THR A 388 39.87 21.18 2.39
C THR A 388 38.70 22.08 2.63
#